data_4615fead3d26817b23eed340565dcf33
#
_entry.id   4615fead3d26817b23eed340565dcf33
#
_cell.length_a   1.000
_cell.length_b   1.000
_cell.length_c   1.000
_cell.angle_alpha   90.00
_cell.angle_beta   90.00
_cell.angle_gamma   90.00
#
_symmetry.space_group_name_H-M   'P 1'
#
loop_
_entity.id
_entity.type
_entity.pdbx_description
1 polymer ?
#
loop_
_entity_poly.entity_id
_entity_poly.type
_entity_poly.pdbx_seq_one_letter_code
_entity_poly.pdbx_strand_id
1 'polypeptide(L)'
;MAIFLIDLLPHDMERRLGDALAVYVDAMRYPRGTENQRAAMWLEHIRRRGWQGAAVVEAEVDYDDQMPSAEELASAPLLGVAYGYPGAPGQWWQQQVVLGLQRGGSPPQEIARLMNDYFELTELHIHPRAQGRGLGEALARRLLAGRAEKNVLLSTPETNGEPNRAWRLYRRLGFTDIIRRYH
;
A
#
# COMPACT_ATOMS: atom_id res chain seq x y z
N MET A 1 2.79 1.81 -25.69
CA MET A 1 2.81 2.24 -24.30
C MET A 1 3.52 1.22 -23.44
N ALA A 2 4.29 1.66 -22.47
CA ALA A 2 5.03 0.81 -21.55
C ALA A 2 4.67 1.12 -20.11
N ILE A 3 4.89 0.16 -19.24
CA ILE A 3 4.60 0.24 -17.82
C ILE A 3 5.90 0.46 -17.06
N PHE A 4 5.90 1.40 -16.13
CA PHE A 4 7.06 1.74 -15.29
C PHE A 4 6.67 1.74 -13.82
N LEU A 5 7.62 1.34 -12.99
CA LEU A 5 7.52 1.49 -11.54
C LEU A 5 8.31 2.73 -11.13
N ILE A 6 7.69 3.59 -10.33
CA ILE A 6 8.35 4.81 -9.83
C ILE A 6 8.18 4.93 -8.32
N ASP A 7 9.10 5.64 -7.69
CA ASP A 7 8.96 6.02 -6.29
C ASP A 7 8.16 7.31 -6.19
N LEU A 8 7.38 7.44 -5.13
CA LEU A 8 6.65 8.67 -4.81
C LEU A 8 7.17 9.22 -3.50
N LEU A 9 7.65 10.45 -3.51
CA LEU A 9 7.96 11.20 -2.32
C LEU A 9 6.66 11.81 -1.77
N PRO A 10 6.64 12.27 -0.50
CA PRO A 10 5.42 12.85 0.06
C PRO A 10 4.78 13.94 -0.79
N HIS A 11 5.58 14.87 -1.33
CA HIS A 11 5.05 15.93 -2.18
C HIS A 11 4.51 15.43 -3.52
N ASP A 12 5.06 14.34 -4.05
CA ASP A 12 4.56 13.71 -5.27
C ASP A 12 3.15 13.15 -5.04
N MET A 13 2.96 12.47 -3.90
CA MET A 13 1.65 11.92 -3.55
C MET A 13 0.64 13.03 -3.30
N GLU A 14 1.02 14.11 -2.60
CA GLU A 14 0.12 15.24 -2.40
C GLU A 14 -0.38 15.81 -3.72
N ARG A 15 0.55 16.00 -4.66
CA ARG A 15 0.22 16.55 -5.98
C ARG A 15 -0.69 15.62 -6.78
N ARG A 16 -0.50 14.30 -6.65
CA ARG A 16 -1.25 13.28 -7.38
C ARG A 16 -2.36 12.63 -6.57
N LEU A 17 -2.75 13.25 -5.45
CA LEU A 17 -3.69 12.62 -4.50
C LEU A 17 -5.02 12.22 -5.16
N GLY A 18 -5.59 13.09 -5.97
CA GLY A 18 -6.85 12.80 -6.66
C GLY A 18 -6.74 11.58 -7.56
N ASP A 19 -5.66 11.48 -8.32
CA ASP A 19 -5.43 10.34 -9.23
C ASP A 19 -5.19 9.04 -8.44
N ALA A 20 -4.44 9.13 -7.36
CA ALA A 20 -4.16 7.98 -6.50
C ALA A 20 -5.44 7.46 -5.82
N LEU A 21 -6.28 8.36 -5.32
CA LEU A 21 -7.56 8.01 -4.72
C LEU A 21 -8.51 7.41 -5.75
N ALA A 22 -8.47 7.86 -7.00
CA ALA A 22 -9.27 7.27 -8.08
C ALA A 22 -8.86 5.81 -8.32
N VAL A 23 -7.56 5.52 -8.32
CA VAL A 23 -7.09 4.13 -8.42
C VAL A 23 -7.63 3.29 -7.26
N TYR A 24 -7.57 3.82 -6.04
CA TYR A 24 -8.07 3.15 -4.85
C TYR A 24 -9.58 2.83 -4.97
N VAL A 25 -10.38 3.82 -5.33
CA VAL A 25 -11.83 3.67 -5.44
C VAL A 25 -12.19 2.65 -6.53
N ASP A 26 -11.53 2.72 -7.68
CA ASP A 26 -11.77 1.79 -8.78
C ASP A 26 -11.32 0.35 -8.41
N ALA A 27 -10.17 0.22 -7.77
CA ALA A 27 -9.65 -1.10 -7.36
C ALA A 27 -10.56 -1.78 -6.33
N MET A 28 -11.09 -1.02 -5.40
CA MET A 28 -11.99 -1.53 -4.34
C MET A 28 -13.44 -1.59 -4.78
N ARG A 29 -13.76 -1.06 -5.95
CA ARG A 29 -15.14 -0.99 -6.47
C ARG A 29 -16.08 -0.22 -5.54
N TYR A 30 -15.57 0.84 -4.93
CA TYR A 30 -16.36 1.71 -4.07
C TYR A 30 -17.14 2.73 -4.92
N PRO A 31 -18.25 3.27 -4.40
CA PRO A 31 -18.99 4.32 -5.11
C PRO A 31 -18.12 5.57 -5.30
N ARG A 32 -18.34 6.27 -6.42
CA ARG A 32 -17.72 7.57 -6.65
C ARG A 32 -18.13 8.53 -5.52
N GLY A 33 -17.17 9.35 -5.07
CA GLY A 33 -17.31 10.22 -3.90
C GLY A 33 -16.61 9.66 -2.65
N THR A 34 -16.31 8.35 -2.63
CA THR A 34 -15.55 7.73 -1.54
C THR A 34 -14.16 8.37 -1.40
N GLU A 35 -13.55 8.79 -2.52
CA GLU A 35 -12.26 9.49 -2.53
C GLU A 35 -12.28 10.74 -1.66
N ASN A 36 -13.39 11.47 -1.62
CA ASN A 36 -13.52 12.69 -0.80
C ASN A 36 -13.49 12.36 0.69
N GLN A 37 -14.02 11.21 1.08
CA GLN A 37 -14.02 10.75 2.46
C GLN A 37 -12.65 10.28 2.92
N ARG A 38 -11.80 9.81 2.00
CA ARG A 38 -10.49 9.25 2.29
C ARG A 38 -9.35 10.26 2.19
N ALA A 39 -9.57 11.35 1.47
CA ALA A 39 -8.51 12.33 1.19
C ALA A 39 -7.82 12.86 2.45
N ALA A 40 -8.57 13.23 3.47
CA ALA A 40 -8.02 13.77 4.72
C ALA A 40 -7.13 12.75 5.43
N MET A 41 -7.54 11.48 5.45
CA MET A 41 -6.77 10.40 6.07
C MET A 41 -5.46 10.15 5.33
N TRP A 42 -5.50 10.11 3.99
CA TRP A 42 -4.28 9.93 3.19
C TRP A 42 -3.31 11.08 3.36
N LEU A 43 -3.81 12.31 3.44
CA LEU A 43 -2.97 13.48 3.72
C LEU A 43 -2.32 13.41 5.10
N GLU A 44 -3.04 12.96 6.11
CA GLU A 44 -2.48 12.74 7.44
C GLU A 44 -1.36 11.68 7.39
N HIS A 45 -1.58 10.58 6.66
CA HIS A 45 -0.57 9.53 6.50
C HIS A 45 0.71 10.06 5.85
N ILE A 46 0.57 10.90 4.82
CA ILE A 46 1.73 11.48 4.10
C ILE A 46 2.66 12.25 5.04
N ARG A 47 2.11 12.84 6.09
CA ARG A 47 2.88 13.63 7.07
C ARG A 47 3.60 12.77 8.11
N ARG A 48 3.34 11.47 8.15
CA ARG A 48 3.98 10.59 9.12
C ARG A 48 5.45 10.40 8.77
N ARG A 49 6.28 10.37 9.82
CA ARG A 49 7.72 10.19 9.67
C ARG A 49 8.02 8.88 8.95
N GLY A 50 8.88 8.93 7.95
CA GLY A 50 9.30 7.75 7.21
C GLY A 50 8.31 7.27 6.17
N TRP A 51 7.27 8.05 5.85
CA TRP A 51 6.33 7.71 4.79
C TRP A 51 7.08 7.48 3.48
N GLN A 52 6.71 6.45 2.77
CA GLN A 52 7.26 6.11 1.46
C GLN A 52 6.15 5.58 0.56
N GLY A 53 6.18 6.01 -0.70
CA GLY A 53 5.22 5.54 -1.69
C GLY A 53 5.89 5.06 -2.96
N ALA A 54 5.12 4.36 -3.76
CA ALA A 54 5.51 3.88 -5.09
C ALA A 54 4.26 3.82 -5.97
N ALA A 55 4.49 3.85 -7.28
CA ALA A 55 3.38 3.78 -8.23
C ALA A 55 3.75 2.97 -9.46
N VAL A 56 2.72 2.48 -10.12
CA VAL A 56 2.78 1.92 -11.47
C VAL A 56 2.19 2.97 -12.40
N VAL A 57 2.94 3.37 -13.40
CA VAL A 57 2.50 4.35 -14.39
C VAL A 57 2.62 3.79 -15.80
N GLU A 58 1.85 4.37 -16.70
CA GLU A 58 1.86 4.01 -18.13
C GLU A 58 2.32 5.21 -18.93
N ALA A 59 3.38 5.04 -19.72
CA ALA A 59 3.93 6.12 -20.54
C ALA A 59 4.33 5.61 -21.91
N GLU A 60 4.36 6.51 -22.89
CA GLU A 60 4.81 6.16 -24.22
C GLU A 60 6.33 6.12 -24.28
N VAL A 61 6.85 5.15 -25.02
CA VAL A 61 8.27 5.06 -25.34
C VAL A 61 8.42 5.48 -26.79
N ASP A 62 9.31 6.44 -27.04
CA ASP A 62 9.57 6.94 -28.39
C ASP A 62 10.20 5.89 -29.30
N TYR A 63 10.08 6.08 -30.62
CA TYR A 63 10.63 5.19 -31.65
C TYR A 63 12.12 4.92 -31.49
N ASP A 64 12.86 5.83 -30.87
CA ASP A 64 14.31 5.73 -30.65
C ASP A 64 14.67 5.03 -29.33
N ASP A 65 13.72 4.32 -28.71
CA ASP A 65 13.87 3.65 -27.39
C ASP A 65 14.32 4.60 -26.29
N GLN A 66 14.02 5.89 -26.41
CA GLN A 66 14.30 6.84 -25.37
C GLN A 66 13.34 6.66 -24.20
N MET A 67 13.90 6.42 -23.04
CA MET A 67 13.12 6.30 -21.81
C MET A 67 12.44 7.63 -21.50
N PRO A 68 11.20 7.60 -21.00
CA PRO A 68 10.53 8.81 -20.55
C PRO A 68 11.34 9.52 -19.50
N SER A 69 11.29 10.86 -19.49
CA SER A 69 11.93 11.66 -18.46
C SER A 69 11.26 11.45 -17.09
N ALA A 70 11.95 11.84 -16.02
CA ALA A 70 11.36 11.80 -14.69
C ALA A 70 10.08 12.64 -14.60
N GLU A 71 10.04 13.78 -15.28
CA GLU A 71 8.84 14.63 -15.33
C GLU A 71 7.68 13.96 -16.06
N GLU A 72 7.96 13.30 -17.19
CA GLU A 72 6.94 12.56 -17.94
C GLU A 72 6.37 11.42 -17.09
N LEU A 73 7.23 10.66 -16.39
CA LEU A 73 6.79 9.60 -15.51
C LEU A 73 5.98 10.12 -14.31
N ALA A 74 6.41 11.26 -13.74
CA ALA A 74 5.71 11.87 -12.61
C ALA A 74 4.30 12.35 -12.96
N SER A 75 4.05 12.63 -14.24
CA SER A 75 2.75 13.12 -14.75
C SER A 75 1.97 12.05 -15.48
N ALA A 76 2.53 10.86 -15.67
CA ALA A 76 1.89 9.77 -16.42
C ALA A 76 0.68 9.21 -15.69
N PRO A 77 -0.30 8.63 -16.42
CA PRO A 77 -1.45 8.02 -15.78
C PRO A 77 -1.07 6.93 -14.78
N LEU A 78 -1.69 6.96 -13.59
CA LEU A 78 -1.47 5.97 -12.55
C LEU A 78 -2.28 4.71 -12.82
N LEU A 79 -1.62 3.56 -12.78
CA LEU A 79 -2.25 2.24 -12.84
C LEU A 79 -2.22 1.52 -11.50
N GLY A 80 -1.37 1.95 -10.60
CA GLY A 80 -1.25 1.38 -9.28
C GLY A 80 -0.60 2.35 -8.32
N VAL A 81 -0.88 2.18 -7.05
CA VAL A 81 -0.34 3.02 -5.99
C VAL A 81 -0.18 2.21 -4.72
N ALA A 82 0.93 2.46 -4.03
CA ALA A 82 1.18 1.85 -2.73
C ALA A 82 1.90 2.84 -1.83
N TYR A 83 1.63 2.77 -0.54
CA TYR A 83 2.43 3.51 0.43
C TYR A 83 2.38 2.86 1.81
N GLY A 84 3.31 3.25 2.62
CA GLY A 84 3.38 2.84 4.00
C GLY A 84 4.29 3.75 4.80
N TYR A 85 4.41 3.45 6.06
CA TYR A 85 5.24 4.21 7.01
C TYR A 85 5.60 3.31 8.20
N PRO A 86 6.67 3.65 8.92
CA PRO A 86 7.00 2.93 10.16
C PRO A 86 5.90 3.06 11.19
N GLY A 87 5.62 1.98 11.90
CA GLY A 87 4.66 1.99 13.00
C GLY A 87 5.15 2.80 14.20
N ALA A 88 4.21 3.38 14.95
CA ALA A 88 4.51 4.14 16.15
C ALA A 88 3.39 3.97 17.18
N PRO A 89 3.72 4.02 18.50
CA PRO A 89 2.75 3.73 19.56
C PRO A 89 1.51 4.64 19.59
N GLY A 90 1.62 5.86 19.08
CA GLY A 90 0.50 6.80 19.05
C GLY A 90 -0.50 6.60 17.93
N GLN A 91 -0.25 5.65 17.04
CA GLN A 91 -1.12 5.40 15.89
C GLN A 91 -2.31 4.51 16.29
N TRP A 92 -3.50 4.91 15.87
CA TRP A 92 -4.73 4.18 16.19
C TRP A 92 -4.68 2.73 15.72
N TRP A 93 -4.20 2.49 14.51
CA TRP A 93 -4.12 1.15 13.94
C TRP A 93 -3.23 0.24 14.80
N GLN A 94 -2.08 0.74 15.23
CA GLN A 94 -1.18 -0.02 16.11
C GLN A 94 -1.87 -0.40 17.43
N GLN A 95 -2.59 0.54 18.01
CA GLN A 95 -3.34 0.28 19.24
C GLN A 95 -4.38 -0.83 19.05
N GLN A 96 -5.08 -0.83 17.90
CA GLN A 96 -6.07 -1.86 17.60
C GLN A 96 -5.42 -3.23 17.42
N VAL A 97 -4.27 -3.31 16.76
CA VAL A 97 -3.56 -4.58 16.58
C VAL A 97 -3.08 -5.11 17.93
N VAL A 98 -2.52 -4.26 18.79
CA VAL A 98 -2.10 -4.66 20.13
C VAL A 98 -3.27 -5.22 20.92
N LEU A 99 -4.41 -4.54 20.92
CA LEU A 99 -5.62 -5.02 21.60
C LEU A 99 -6.09 -6.38 21.05
N GLY A 100 -6.06 -6.55 19.73
CA GLY A 100 -6.43 -7.82 19.10
C GLY A 100 -5.51 -8.95 19.50
N LEU A 101 -4.22 -8.70 19.56
CA LEU A 101 -3.25 -9.71 19.99
C LEU A 101 -3.44 -10.07 21.47
N GLN A 102 -3.71 -9.08 22.31
CA GLN A 102 -3.99 -9.31 23.74
C GLN A 102 -5.24 -10.17 23.91
N ARG A 103 -6.32 -9.86 23.19
CA ARG A 103 -7.56 -10.63 23.24
C ARG A 103 -7.39 -12.06 22.73
N GLY A 104 -6.48 -12.25 21.78
CA GLY A 104 -6.12 -13.57 21.27
C GLY A 104 -5.19 -14.37 22.18
N GLY A 105 -4.78 -13.80 23.32
CA GLY A 105 -3.94 -14.48 24.29
C GLY A 105 -2.44 -14.40 24.02
N SER A 106 -2.00 -13.55 23.11
CA SER A 106 -0.56 -13.40 22.83
C SER A 106 0.15 -12.82 24.05
N PRO A 107 1.31 -13.40 24.46
CA PRO A 107 2.07 -12.86 25.59
C PRO A 107 2.65 -11.48 25.28
N PRO A 108 2.86 -10.61 26.30
CA PRO A 108 3.43 -9.28 26.08
C PRO A 108 4.76 -9.27 25.31
N GLN A 109 5.61 -10.27 25.50
CA GLN A 109 6.89 -10.38 24.82
C GLN A 109 6.72 -10.63 23.32
N GLU A 110 5.73 -11.43 22.94
CA GLU A 110 5.42 -11.70 21.55
C GLU A 110 4.83 -10.47 20.87
N ILE A 111 3.93 -9.76 21.58
CA ILE A 111 3.36 -8.50 21.09
C ILE A 111 4.47 -7.48 20.85
N ALA A 112 5.39 -7.34 21.80
CA ALA A 112 6.52 -6.42 21.66
C ALA A 112 7.41 -6.80 20.46
N ARG A 113 7.66 -8.08 20.25
CA ARG A 113 8.47 -8.57 19.12
C ARG A 113 7.85 -8.20 17.78
N LEU A 114 6.52 -8.27 17.67
CA LEU A 114 5.82 -7.93 16.43
C LEU A 114 5.69 -6.43 16.23
N MET A 115 5.46 -5.67 17.30
CA MET A 115 4.98 -4.30 17.21
C MET A 115 6.03 -3.22 17.47
N ASN A 116 7.23 -3.59 17.94
CA ASN A 116 8.24 -2.57 18.29
C ASN A 116 9.05 -2.08 17.10
N ASP A 117 9.07 -2.80 15.99
CA ASP A 117 9.89 -2.44 14.84
C ASP A 117 9.26 -3.01 13.57
N TYR A 118 8.31 -2.26 13.00
CA TYR A 118 7.64 -2.68 11.79
C TYR A 118 7.39 -1.51 10.85
N PHE A 119 7.27 -1.85 9.58
CA PHE A 119 6.74 -0.98 8.53
C PHE A 119 5.30 -1.41 8.26
N GLU A 120 4.36 -0.48 8.29
CA GLU A 120 2.99 -0.77 7.90
C GLU A 120 2.83 -0.56 6.41
N LEU A 121 2.50 -1.63 5.68
CA LEU A 121 2.06 -1.53 4.29
C LEU A 121 0.59 -1.11 4.34
N THR A 122 0.36 0.19 4.21
CA THR A 122 -0.95 0.79 4.51
C THR A 122 -1.91 0.68 3.36
N GLU A 123 -1.45 0.99 2.14
CA GLU A 123 -2.27 0.94 0.95
C GLU A 123 -1.51 0.29 -0.21
N LEU A 124 -2.19 -0.58 -0.96
CA LEU A 124 -1.68 -1.21 -2.18
C LEU A 124 -2.85 -1.50 -3.10
N HIS A 125 -2.93 -0.80 -4.20
CA HIS A 125 -4.05 -0.90 -5.14
C HIS A 125 -3.58 -0.89 -6.57
N ILE A 126 -4.14 -1.79 -7.39
CA ILE A 126 -3.91 -1.83 -8.83
C ILE A 126 -5.26 -1.60 -9.51
N HIS A 127 -5.27 -0.66 -10.46
CA HIS A 127 -6.46 -0.37 -11.25
C HIS A 127 -6.98 -1.65 -11.94
N PRO A 128 -8.31 -1.86 -12.01
CA PRO A 128 -8.88 -3.09 -12.58
C PRO A 128 -8.35 -3.43 -13.98
N ARG A 129 -8.11 -2.43 -14.84
CA ARG A 129 -7.60 -2.68 -16.19
C ARG A 129 -6.15 -3.19 -16.24
N ALA A 130 -5.44 -3.11 -15.13
CA ALA A 130 -4.04 -3.53 -15.04
C ALA A 130 -3.86 -4.74 -14.13
N GLN A 131 -4.91 -5.30 -13.56
CA GLN A 131 -4.82 -6.47 -12.69
C GLN A 131 -4.47 -7.73 -13.48
N GLY A 132 -3.91 -8.72 -12.78
CA GLY A 132 -3.56 -10.00 -13.38
C GLY A 132 -2.23 -10.02 -14.15
N ARG A 133 -1.40 -8.99 -14.01
CA ARG A 133 -0.10 -8.88 -14.70
C ARG A 133 1.10 -8.94 -13.76
N GLY A 134 0.89 -9.28 -12.48
CA GLY A 134 1.96 -9.31 -11.49
C GLY A 134 2.40 -7.93 -10.99
N LEU A 135 1.65 -6.86 -11.30
CA LEU A 135 2.02 -5.51 -10.94
C LEU A 135 1.89 -5.23 -9.45
N GLY A 136 0.92 -5.85 -8.78
CA GLY A 136 0.78 -5.72 -7.32
C GLY A 136 1.99 -6.26 -6.59
N GLU A 137 2.48 -7.41 -7.00
CA GLU A 137 3.69 -8.00 -6.42
C GLU A 137 4.92 -7.13 -6.70
N ALA A 138 5.09 -6.67 -7.94
CA ALA A 138 6.21 -5.82 -8.31
C ALA A 138 6.19 -4.51 -7.51
N LEU A 139 5.01 -3.91 -7.33
CA LEU A 139 4.83 -2.68 -6.57
C LEU A 139 5.15 -2.89 -5.10
N ALA A 140 4.66 -3.97 -4.49
CA ALA A 140 4.95 -4.30 -3.10
C ALA A 140 6.46 -4.53 -2.89
N ARG A 141 7.10 -5.28 -3.78
CA ARG A 141 8.55 -5.53 -3.68
C ARG A 141 9.35 -4.25 -3.79
N ARG A 142 8.95 -3.34 -4.68
CA ARG A 142 9.62 -2.04 -4.80
C ARG A 142 9.48 -1.21 -3.53
N LEU A 143 8.27 -1.13 -2.99
CA LEU A 143 8.01 -0.35 -1.77
C LEU A 143 8.80 -0.90 -0.58
N LEU A 144 8.90 -2.21 -0.45
CA LEU A 144 9.52 -2.87 0.70
C LEU A 144 11.02 -3.11 0.53
N ALA A 145 11.57 -2.86 -0.67
CA ALA A 145 12.99 -3.09 -0.92
C ALA A 145 13.86 -2.22 -0.02
N GLY A 146 14.82 -2.84 0.65
CA GLY A 146 15.79 -2.13 1.49
C GLY A 146 15.22 -1.60 2.81
N ARG A 147 14.01 -1.99 3.20
CA ARG A 147 13.46 -1.58 4.50
C ARG A 147 14.25 -2.24 5.63
N ALA A 148 14.58 -1.43 6.65
CA ALA A 148 15.38 -1.88 7.79
C ALA A 148 14.55 -2.46 8.93
N GLU A 149 13.23 -2.24 8.92
CA GLU A 149 12.35 -2.75 9.98
C GLU A 149 12.36 -4.28 10.00
N LYS A 150 12.23 -4.85 11.19
CA LYS A 150 12.24 -6.30 11.38
C LYS A 150 10.99 -6.97 10.80
N ASN A 151 9.86 -6.26 10.82
CA ASN A 151 8.58 -6.81 10.37
C ASN A 151 7.91 -5.87 9.39
N VAL A 152 7.06 -6.44 8.55
CA VAL A 152 6.10 -5.70 7.74
C VAL A 152 4.71 -6.19 8.12
N LEU A 153 3.84 -5.27 8.48
CA LEU A 153 2.47 -5.59 8.89
C LEU A 153 1.48 -4.92 7.94
N LEU A 154 0.34 -5.56 7.76
CA LEU A 154 -0.76 -4.99 6.99
C LEU A 154 -2.09 -5.54 7.50
N SER A 155 -3.17 -4.84 7.15
CA SER A 155 -4.52 -5.37 7.29
C SER A 155 -5.18 -5.41 5.92
N THR A 156 -6.01 -6.41 5.71
CA THR A 156 -6.79 -6.56 4.47
C THR A 156 -8.17 -7.09 4.82
N PRO A 157 -9.22 -6.64 4.11
CA PRO A 157 -10.57 -7.15 4.39
C PRO A 157 -10.65 -8.66 4.21
N GLU A 158 -11.34 -9.32 5.13
CA GLU A 158 -11.72 -10.71 4.95
C GLU A 158 -12.95 -10.77 4.06
N THR A 159 -12.88 -11.55 3.00
CA THR A 159 -14.03 -11.81 2.15
C THR A 159 -14.57 -13.21 2.44
N ASN A 160 -15.89 -13.33 2.52
CA ASN A 160 -16.57 -14.58 2.89
C ASN A 160 -16.22 -15.72 1.94
N GLY A 161 -15.19 -16.49 2.27
CA GLY A 161 -14.85 -17.75 1.60
C GLY A 161 -14.30 -17.68 0.19
N GLU A 162 -14.28 -16.51 -0.45
CA GLU A 162 -13.69 -16.37 -1.78
C GLU A 162 -12.24 -15.87 -1.69
N PRO A 163 -11.28 -16.57 -2.29
CA PRO A 163 -9.90 -16.10 -2.32
C PRO A 163 -9.82 -14.84 -3.20
N ASN A 164 -9.60 -13.68 -2.57
CA ASN A 164 -9.37 -12.46 -3.34
C ASN A 164 -7.90 -12.35 -3.76
N ARG A 165 -7.64 -11.46 -4.72
CA ARG A 165 -6.29 -11.28 -5.28
C ARG A 165 -5.30 -10.77 -4.24
N ALA A 166 -5.75 -9.91 -3.33
CA ALA A 166 -4.89 -9.35 -2.29
C ALA A 166 -4.38 -10.44 -1.36
N TRP A 167 -5.24 -11.33 -0.89
CA TRP A 167 -4.84 -12.45 -0.05
C TRP A 167 -3.83 -13.35 -0.74
N ARG A 168 -4.06 -13.69 -2.02
CA ARG A 168 -3.14 -14.52 -2.79
C ARG A 168 -1.77 -13.84 -2.94
N LEU A 169 -1.77 -12.53 -3.21
CA LEU A 169 -0.54 -11.76 -3.30
C LEU A 169 0.24 -11.82 -1.99
N TYR A 170 -0.42 -11.52 -0.88
CA TYR A 170 0.27 -11.48 0.41
C TYR A 170 0.79 -12.86 0.83
N ARG A 171 0.06 -13.93 0.52
CA ARG A 171 0.55 -15.29 0.74
C ARG A 171 1.81 -15.57 -0.07
N ARG A 172 1.84 -15.19 -1.34
CA ARG A 172 3.04 -15.36 -2.18
C ARG A 172 4.24 -14.58 -1.65
N LEU A 173 4.01 -13.43 -1.04
CA LEU A 173 5.07 -12.61 -0.46
C LEU A 173 5.54 -13.13 0.91
N GLY A 174 4.89 -14.16 1.46
CA GLY A 174 5.30 -14.78 2.71
C GLY A 174 4.58 -14.24 3.96
N PHE A 175 3.55 -13.42 3.78
CA PHE A 175 2.76 -12.94 4.93
C PHE A 175 1.96 -14.09 5.55
N THR A 176 1.88 -14.07 6.88
CA THR A 176 1.08 -15.01 7.66
C THR A 176 0.09 -14.27 8.55
N ASP A 177 -0.99 -14.95 8.91
CA ASP A 177 -2.03 -14.35 9.73
C ASP A 177 -1.57 -14.22 11.17
N ILE A 178 -1.81 -13.06 11.80
CA ILE A 178 -1.62 -12.88 13.23
C ILE A 178 -2.93 -12.60 13.97
N ILE A 179 -3.91 -12.03 13.27
CA ILE A 179 -5.26 -11.82 13.80
C ILE A 179 -6.25 -12.08 12.67
N ARG A 180 -7.32 -12.81 12.97
CA ARG A 180 -8.43 -13.01 12.05
C ARG A 180 -9.76 -12.67 12.71
N ARG A 181 -10.72 -12.20 11.93
CA ARG A 181 -12.09 -11.91 12.38
C ARG A 181 -12.16 -10.97 13.57
N TYR A 182 -11.27 -9.98 13.55
CA TYR A 182 -11.28 -8.91 14.54
C TYR A 182 -12.23 -7.81 14.09
N HIS A 183 -13.17 -7.49 14.96
CA HIS A 183 -14.18 -6.44 14.74
C HIS A 183 -14.05 -5.35 15.78
#